data_505cfcaaf6e942842b7511cf653e0f34
#
_entry.id   505cfcaaf6e942842b7511cf653e0f34
#
_cell.length_a   1.000
_cell.length_b   1.000
_cell.length_c   1.000
_cell.angle_alpha   90.00
_cell.angle_beta   90.00
_cell.angle_gamma   90.00
#
_symmetry.space_group_name_H-M   'P 1'
#
loop_
_entity.id
_entity.type
_entity.pdbx_description
1 polymer ?
#
loop_
_entity_poly.entity_id
_entity_poly.type
_entity_poly.pdbx_seq_one_letter_code
_entity_poly.pdbx_strand_id
1 'polypeptide(L)'
;MKKQLNLCLLVIISLLFTSCNQKEAINIAGSTTVLPIISVAAENFRKSNPEMNIIVNEGGSGVGVNQLGEGKIDIGMVSREITNHEIEDFPEVNFTPISIGKDAVVPVISSEIYNAGITSLTIEEIAKIYRGEILNWKELGGPDKEILVIDKEASRGTRHVFMEIVLGDKEAEANGADLVLGSNNEEQTAIVQSDAAIGMLSNAWLNKDVKGLSIKMSSGELIEPSLKNIINNKFPITRDLLIVTNGQPKGAVKSFIDYLLSDAGQKIVEDSGYVRINQ
;
A
#
# COMPACT_ATOMS: atom_id res chain seq x y z
N MET A 1 -34.77 19.79 57.38
CA MET A 1 -34.62 20.30 56.02
C MET A 1 -33.15 20.38 55.54
N LYS A 2 -32.19 20.98 56.25
CA LYS A 2 -30.80 21.10 55.88
C LYS A 2 -30.04 19.73 55.65
N LYS A 3 -30.35 18.69 56.50
CA LYS A 3 -29.72 17.36 56.34
C LYS A 3 -30.19 16.58 55.07
N GLN A 4 -31.44 16.74 54.68
CA GLN A 4 -31.98 16.11 53.47
C GLN A 4 -31.46 16.81 52.21
N LEU A 5 -31.26 18.14 52.25
CA LEU A 5 -30.70 18.91 51.14
C LEU A 5 -29.23 18.52 50.87
N ASN A 6 -28.43 18.30 51.92
CA ASN A 6 -27.03 17.84 51.74
C ASN A 6 -26.91 16.40 51.21
N LEU A 7 -27.85 15.51 51.55
CA LEU A 7 -27.87 14.13 51.03
C LEU A 7 -28.24 14.11 49.57
N CYS A 8 -29.20 14.93 49.12
CA CYS A 8 -29.53 15.07 47.71
C CYS A 8 -28.39 15.68 46.88
N LEU A 9 -27.63 16.64 47.44
CA LEU A 9 -26.49 17.24 46.78
C LEU A 9 -25.33 16.25 46.59
N LEU A 10 -25.10 15.37 47.58
CA LEU A 10 -24.09 14.31 47.50
C LEU A 10 -24.42 13.23 46.44
N VAL A 11 -25.70 12.87 46.29
CA VAL A 11 -26.18 11.92 45.29
C VAL A 11 -26.09 12.50 43.87
N ILE A 12 -26.35 13.80 43.69
CA ILE A 12 -26.22 14.47 42.39
C ILE A 12 -24.75 14.59 41.98
N ILE A 13 -23.83 14.82 42.90
CA ILE A 13 -22.37 14.88 42.58
C ILE A 13 -21.83 13.50 42.24
N SER A 14 -22.35 12.40 42.80
CA SER A 14 -21.92 11.03 42.43
C SER A 14 -22.42 10.57 41.07
N LEU A 15 -23.45 11.19 40.50
CA LEU A 15 -23.95 10.89 39.15
C LEU A 15 -23.18 11.61 38.03
N LEU A 16 -22.37 12.61 38.37
CA LEU A 16 -21.55 13.34 37.39
C LEU A 16 -20.24 12.62 37.03
N PHE A 17 -19.87 11.52 37.68
CA PHE A 17 -18.73 10.67 37.38
C PHE A 17 -19.09 9.44 36.52
N THR A 18 -20.21 9.43 35.81
CA THR A 18 -20.34 8.52 34.67
C THR A 18 -19.38 9.04 33.61
N SER A 19 -18.11 8.67 33.78
CA SER A 19 -17.08 8.78 32.76
C SER A 19 -17.67 8.22 31.48
N CYS A 20 -17.91 9.09 30.53
CA CYS A 20 -18.12 8.67 29.13
C CYS A 20 -16.91 7.79 28.80
N ASN A 21 -17.10 6.49 28.76
CA ASN A 21 -16.06 5.56 28.36
C ASN A 21 -15.89 5.79 26.86
N GLN A 22 -15.17 6.87 26.53
CA GLN A 22 -14.85 7.20 25.15
C GLN A 22 -14.00 6.05 24.66
N LYS A 23 -14.55 5.23 23.76
CA LYS A 23 -13.79 4.13 23.16
C LYS A 23 -12.50 4.70 22.61
N GLU A 24 -11.39 4.15 23.04
CA GLU A 24 -10.09 4.52 22.49
C GLU A 24 -10.10 4.22 20.99
N ALA A 25 -9.88 5.23 20.17
CA ALA A 25 -9.93 5.10 18.72
C ALA A 25 -8.51 5.11 18.15
N ILE A 26 -8.23 4.22 17.22
CA ILE A 26 -7.02 4.23 16.40
C ILE A 26 -7.41 4.61 14.98
N ASN A 27 -6.92 5.74 14.51
CA ASN A 27 -7.17 6.23 13.16
C ASN A 27 -5.99 5.85 12.26
N ILE A 28 -6.27 5.16 11.17
CA ILE A 28 -5.27 4.63 10.25
C ILE A 28 -5.64 5.08 8.83
N ALA A 29 -4.67 5.60 8.06
CA ALA A 29 -4.92 5.93 6.67
C ALA A 29 -3.67 5.73 5.81
N GLY A 30 -3.85 5.61 4.49
CA GLY A 30 -2.75 5.63 3.54
C GLY A 30 -2.81 4.59 2.43
N SER A 31 -1.72 3.85 2.24
CA SER A 31 -1.47 2.95 1.12
C SER A 31 -2.57 1.92 0.87
N THR A 32 -3.14 1.90 -0.33
CA THR A 32 -4.09 0.86 -0.78
C THR A 32 -3.44 -0.51 -0.95
N THR A 33 -2.11 -0.59 -1.00
CA THR A 33 -1.38 -1.85 -0.97
C THR A 33 -1.38 -2.47 0.42
N VAL A 34 -1.22 -1.66 1.47
CA VAL A 34 -1.20 -2.10 2.88
C VAL A 34 -2.62 -2.32 3.43
N LEU A 35 -3.60 -1.63 2.86
CA LEU A 35 -5.00 -1.63 3.30
C LEU A 35 -5.61 -3.02 3.53
N PRO A 36 -5.45 -4.04 2.65
CA PRO A 36 -6.02 -5.36 2.88
C PRO A 36 -5.54 -6.01 4.17
N ILE A 37 -4.24 -5.91 4.48
CA ILE A 37 -3.64 -6.44 5.70
C ILE A 37 -4.26 -5.75 6.92
N ILE A 38 -4.24 -4.41 6.93
CA ILE A 38 -4.70 -3.61 8.08
C ILE A 38 -6.19 -3.77 8.31
N SER A 39 -7.00 -3.87 7.25
CA SER A 39 -8.45 -4.05 7.37
C SER A 39 -8.80 -5.38 8.04
N VAL A 40 -8.18 -6.48 7.61
CA VAL A 40 -8.40 -7.82 8.21
C VAL A 40 -7.84 -7.87 9.64
N ALA A 41 -6.67 -7.28 9.86
CA ALA A 41 -6.05 -7.21 11.20
C ALA A 41 -6.91 -6.40 12.18
N ALA A 42 -7.44 -5.25 11.75
CA ALA A 42 -8.33 -4.42 12.56
C ALA A 42 -9.64 -5.15 12.92
N GLU A 43 -10.23 -5.87 11.96
CA GLU A 43 -11.41 -6.69 12.23
C GLU A 43 -11.13 -7.77 13.27
N ASN A 44 -10.05 -8.52 13.11
CA ASN A 44 -9.68 -9.61 14.02
C ASN A 44 -9.27 -9.09 15.41
N PHE A 45 -8.52 -7.99 15.46
CA PHE A 45 -8.10 -7.37 16.72
C PHE A 45 -9.30 -6.90 17.54
N ARG A 46 -10.32 -6.29 16.89
CA ARG A 46 -11.55 -5.86 17.56
C ARG A 46 -12.36 -7.01 18.17
N LYS A 47 -12.30 -8.23 17.61
CA LYS A 47 -12.97 -9.41 18.20
C LYS A 47 -12.44 -9.73 19.60
N SER A 48 -11.14 -9.50 19.83
CA SER A 48 -10.48 -9.72 21.13
C SER A 48 -10.43 -8.45 22.02
N ASN A 49 -10.71 -7.28 21.43
CA ASN A 49 -10.64 -5.96 22.10
C ASN A 49 -11.89 -5.14 21.71
N PRO A 50 -13.09 -5.51 22.19
CA PRO A 50 -14.35 -4.91 21.74
C PRO A 50 -14.54 -3.44 22.16
N GLU A 51 -13.76 -2.97 23.14
CA GLU A 51 -13.69 -1.56 23.56
C GLU A 51 -12.91 -0.68 22.57
N MET A 52 -12.05 -1.28 21.73
CA MET A 52 -11.26 -0.56 20.74
C MET A 52 -12.08 -0.19 19.51
N ASN A 53 -11.91 1.02 19.03
CA ASN A 53 -12.42 1.46 17.73
C ASN A 53 -11.25 1.69 16.78
N ILE A 54 -11.17 0.93 15.68
CA ILE A 54 -10.12 1.09 14.66
C ILE A 54 -10.79 1.55 13.38
N ILE A 55 -10.40 2.72 12.90
CA ILE A 55 -10.90 3.34 11.68
C ILE A 55 -9.78 3.27 10.65
N VAL A 56 -10.05 2.62 9.52
CA VAL A 56 -9.06 2.43 8.44
C VAL A 56 -9.58 3.09 7.18
N ASN A 57 -8.79 4.02 6.62
CA ASN A 57 -9.11 4.76 5.42
C ASN A 57 -8.01 4.56 4.35
N GLU A 58 -8.40 4.59 3.10
CA GLU A 58 -7.46 4.61 1.98
C GLU A 58 -7.05 6.05 1.59
N GLY A 59 -6.00 6.19 0.76
CA GLY A 59 -5.58 7.50 0.26
C GLY A 59 -4.24 7.48 -0.50
N GLY A 60 -3.48 6.40 -0.35
CA GLY A 60 -2.11 6.29 -0.86
C GLY A 60 -1.05 6.65 0.18
N SER A 61 0.22 6.31 -0.09
CA SER A 61 1.32 6.47 0.87
C SER A 61 1.53 7.92 1.30
N GLY A 62 1.50 8.87 0.36
CA GLY A 62 1.64 10.30 0.67
C GLY A 62 0.53 10.84 1.56
N VAL A 63 -0.72 10.38 1.37
CA VAL A 63 -1.84 10.75 2.25
C VAL A 63 -1.62 10.22 3.66
N GLY A 64 -1.11 8.98 3.80
CA GLY A 64 -0.76 8.41 5.10
C GLY A 64 0.31 9.23 5.83
N VAL A 65 1.39 9.60 5.14
CA VAL A 65 2.47 10.43 5.71
C VAL A 65 1.97 11.82 6.09
N ASN A 66 1.26 12.50 5.18
CA ASN A 66 0.76 13.86 5.42
C ASN A 66 -0.23 13.92 6.59
N GLN A 67 -1.22 13.01 6.62
CA GLN A 67 -2.19 12.99 7.73
C GLN A 67 -1.55 12.63 9.07
N LEU A 68 -0.52 11.78 9.07
CA LEU A 68 0.27 11.50 10.28
C LEU A 68 1.06 12.73 10.70
N GLY A 69 1.69 13.42 9.75
CA GLY A 69 2.40 14.68 9.96
C GLY A 69 1.53 15.78 10.57
N GLU A 70 0.30 15.89 10.08
CA GLU A 70 -0.72 16.82 10.58
C GLU A 70 -1.36 16.39 11.91
N GLY A 71 -1.02 15.21 12.46
CA GLY A 71 -1.61 14.67 13.69
C GLY A 71 -3.08 14.24 13.55
N LYS A 72 -3.56 14.00 12.34
CA LYS A 72 -4.95 13.59 12.05
C LYS A 72 -5.19 12.10 12.22
N ILE A 73 -4.13 11.30 12.16
CA ILE A 73 -4.15 9.84 12.31
C ILE A 73 -3.04 9.38 13.26
N ASP A 74 -3.18 8.17 13.77
CA ASP A 74 -2.23 7.55 14.69
C ASP A 74 -1.22 6.66 13.97
N ILE A 75 -1.63 6.07 12.84
CA ILE A 75 -0.82 5.17 12.01
C ILE A 75 -0.98 5.52 10.53
N GLY A 76 0.13 5.82 9.86
CA GLY A 76 0.21 5.94 8.40
C GLY A 76 0.50 4.58 7.76
N MET A 77 -0.30 4.17 6.75
CA MET A 77 0.02 3.03 5.88
C MET A 77 0.88 3.49 4.72
N VAL A 78 2.06 2.91 4.54
CA VAL A 78 3.03 3.35 3.53
C VAL A 78 3.64 2.14 2.81
N SER A 79 3.82 2.23 1.51
CA SER A 79 4.42 1.16 0.68
C SER A 79 5.60 1.67 -0.14
N ARG A 80 6.38 2.56 0.43
CA ARG A 80 7.65 3.13 -0.03
C ARG A 80 8.38 3.76 1.14
N GLU A 81 9.59 4.20 0.95
CA GLU A 81 10.27 5.05 1.93
C GLU A 81 9.59 6.43 2.05
N ILE A 82 9.69 7.03 3.23
CA ILE A 82 9.28 8.41 3.46
C ILE A 82 10.31 9.31 2.78
N THR A 83 9.86 10.29 2.03
CA THR A 83 10.76 11.18 1.28
C THR A 83 11.38 12.25 2.17
N ASN A 84 12.54 12.78 1.76
CA ASN A 84 13.16 13.89 2.47
C ASN A 84 12.24 15.12 2.55
N HIS A 85 11.50 15.39 1.46
CA HIS A 85 10.53 16.48 1.42
C HIS A 85 9.42 16.31 2.47
N GLU A 86 8.88 15.09 2.61
CA GLU A 86 7.88 14.80 3.65
C GLU A 86 8.44 14.97 5.07
N ILE A 87 9.71 14.65 5.29
CA ILE A 87 10.38 14.86 6.58
C ILE A 87 10.59 16.36 6.83
N GLU A 88 10.98 17.12 5.81
CA GLU A 88 11.19 18.55 5.88
C GLU A 88 9.89 19.33 6.09
N ASP A 89 8.77 18.87 5.54
CA ASP A 89 7.45 19.47 5.73
C ASP A 89 6.93 19.34 7.17
N PHE A 90 7.38 18.30 7.90
CA PHE A 90 6.95 18.03 9.27
C PHE A 90 8.12 17.84 10.23
N PRO A 91 8.93 18.88 10.48
CA PRO A 91 10.18 18.75 11.24
C PRO A 91 9.99 18.36 12.70
N GLU A 92 8.80 18.56 13.27
CA GLU A 92 8.47 18.18 14.65
C GLU A 92 7.99 16.72 14.77
N VAL A 93 7.80 16.02 13.65
CA VAL A 93 7.29 14.65 13.62
C VAL A 93 8.44 13.66 13.54
N ASN A 94 8.52 12.77 14.50
CA ASN A 94 9.48 11.68 14.47
C ASN A 94 8.89 10.48 13.73
N PHE A 95 8.89 10.52 12.39
CA PHE A 95 8.40 9.40 11.59
C PHE A 95 9.14 8.11 11.92
N THR A 96 8.44 7.14 12.48
CA THR A 96 8.99 5.86 12.89
C THR A 96 8.39 4.75 12.02
N PRO A 97 9.05 4.36 10.91
CA PRO A 97 8.58 3.30 10.05
C PRO A 97 8.82 1.92 10.70
N ILE A 98 7.83 1.04 10.58
CA ILE A 98 7.85 -0.34 11.06
C ILE A 98 7.44 -1.23 9.90
N SER A 99 8.34 -2.12 9.45
CA SER A 99 8.03 -3.09 8.40
C SER A 99 7.06 -4.15 8.94
N ILE A 100 6.00 -4.42 8.19
CA ILE A 100 5.00 -5.46 8.49
C ILE A 100 4.97 -6.58 7.46
N GLY A 101 5.67 -6.42 6.34
CA GLY A 101 5.74 -7.39 5.25
C GLY A 101 6.54 -6.87 4.07
N LYS A 102 6.69 -7.71 3.04
CA LYS A 102 7.31 -7.33 1.76
C LYS A 102 6.38 -7.57 0.59
N ASP A 103 6.58 -6.80 -0.46
CA ASP A 103 5.80 -6.77 -1.68
C ASP A 103 6.71 -6.63 -2.90
N ALA A 104 6.18 -6.96 -4.08
CA ALA A 104 6.76 -6.58 -5.36
C ALA A 104 5.81 -5.67 -6.13
N VAL A 105 6.36 -4.66 -6.79
CA VAL A 105 5.62 -3.88 -7.79
C VAL A 105 5.83 -4.56 -9.14
N VAL A 106 4.74 -5.05 -9.72
CA VAL A 106 4.74 -5.87 -10.90
C VAL A 106 4.20 -5.08 -12.07
N PRO A 107 4.92 -4.98 -13.20
CA PRO A 107 4.34 -4.53 -14.46
C PRO A 107 3.22 -5.50 -14.85
N VAL A 108 2.03 -4.98 -15.11
CA VAL A 108 0.84 -5.77 -15.43
C VAL A 108 0.29 -5.40 -16.79
N ILE A 109 -0.26 -6.37 -17.50
CA ILE A 109 -0.87 -6.14 -18.82
C ILE A 109 -2.22 -6.82 -18.96
N SER A 110 -2.98 -6.38 -19.94
CA SER A 110 -4.23 -7.02 -20.36
C SER A 110 -4.01 -8.47 -20.73
N SER A 111 -4.95 -9.33 -20.38
CA SER A 111 -4.86 -10.78 -20.65
C SER A 111 -4.73 -11.11 -22.14
N GLU A 112 -5.31 -10.31 -23.02
CA GLU A 112 -5.22 -10.46 -24.47
C GLU A 112 -3.78 -10.32 -24.97
N ILE A 113 -3.04 -9.33 -24.48
CA ILE A 113 -1.64 -9.11 -24.85
C ILE A 113 -0.76 -10.24 -24.30
N TYR A 114 -1.02 -10.64 -23.04
CA TYR A 114 -0.29 -11.76 -22.44
C TYR A 114 -0.49 -13.07 -23.21
N ASN A 115 -1.74 -13.38 -23.54
CA ASN A 115 -2.10 -14.58 -24.29
C ASN A 115 -1.62 -14.54 -25.75
N ALA A 116 -1.39 -13.35 -26.31
CA ALA A 116 -0.76 -13.16 -27.63
C ALA A 116 0.76 -13.36 -27.62
N GLY A 117 1.38 -13.64 -26.45
CA GLY A 117 2.78 -14.02 -26.33
C GLY A 117 3.68 -13.02 -25.62
N ILE A 118 3.19 -11.85 -25.24
CA ILE A 118 3.97 -10.88 -24.42
C ILE A 118 3.89 -11.32 -22.95
N THR A 119 4.83 -12.13 -22.51
CA THR A 119 4.88 -12.67 -21.14
C THR A 119 6.03 -12.11 -20.31
N SER A 120 6.95 -11.41 -20.94
CA SER A 120 8.10 -10.78 -20.30
C SER A 120 8.57 -9.56 -21.07
N LEU A 121 9.08 -8.57 -20.36
CA LEU A 121 9.76 -7.38 -20.89
C LEU A 121 11.01 -7.11 -20.07
N THR A 122 11.97 -6.41 -20.67
CA THR A 122 13.08 -5.80 -19.94
C THR A 122 12.62 -4.51 -19.24
N ILE A 123 13.34 -4.09 -18.22
CA ILE A 123 13.10 -2.78 -17.57
C ILE A 123 13.19 -1.64 -18.60
N GLU A 124 14.14 -1.71 -19.54
CA GLU A 124 14.30 -0.68 -20.58
C GLU A 124 13.13 -0.65 -21.59
N GLU A 125 12.56 -1.79 -21.97
CA GLU A 125 11.35 -1.82 -22.82
C GLU A 125 10.16 -1.19 -22.10
N ILE A 126 9.97 -1.51 -20.81
CA ILE A 126 8.95 -0.88 -19.97
C ILE A 126 9.20 0.63 -19.87
N ALA A 127 10.45 1.04 -19.64
CA ALA A 127 10.82 2.45 -19.59
C ALA A 127 10.47 3.19 -20.89
N LYS A 128 10.75 2.60 -22.04
CA LYS A 128 10.41 3.18 -23.35
C LYS A 128 8.91 3.35 -23.55
N ILE A 129 8.11 2.39 -23.08
CA ILE A 129 6.64 2.52 -23.09
C ILE A 129 6.22 3.74 -22.25
N TYR A 130 6.70 3.83 -20.99
CA TYR A 130 6.31 4.93 -20.08
C TYR A 130 6.86 6.30 -20.53
N ARG A 131 7.96 6.34 -21.30
CA ARG A 131 8.44 7.57 -21.95
C ARG A 131 7.69 7.92 -23.23
N GLY A 132 6.84 7.04 -23.77
CA GLY A 132 6.13 7.22 -25.03
C GLY A 132 7.03 6.99 -26.27
N GLU A 133 8.09 6.21 -26.14
CA GLU A 133 9.00 5.84 -27.23
C GLU A 133 8.55 4.57 -27.97
N ILE A 134 7.79 3.69 -27.30
CA ILE A 134 7.11 2.51 -27.86
C ILE A 134 5.61 2.71 -27.63
N LEU A 135 4.86 2.77 -28.73
CA LEU A 135 3.44 3.09 -28.71
C LEU A 135 2.54 1.91 -29.13
N ASN A 136 3.12 0.85 -29.68
CA ASN A 136 2.34 -0.26 -30.19
C ASN A 136 2.97 -1.60 -29.80
N TRP A 137 2.15 -2.54 -29.35
CA TRP A 137 2.59 -3.87 -28.93
C TRP A 137 3.34 -4.65 -30.01
N LYS A 138 3.08 -4.39 -31.30
CA LYS A 138 3.83 -5.03 -32.40
C LYS A 138 5.32 -4.73 -32.41
N GLU A 139 5.74 -3.60 -31.85
CA GLU A 139 7.15 -3.23 -31.71
C GLU A 139 7.89 -4.17 -30.75
N LEU A 140 7.14 -4.84 -29.88
CA LEU A 140 7.61 -5.82 -28.90
C LEU A 140 7.29 -7.27 -29.31
N GLY A 141 6.83 -7.48 -30.56
CA GLY A 141 6.47 -8.80 -31.08
C GLY A 141 5.05 -9.26 -30.73
N GLY A 142 4.22 -8.37 -30.21
CA GLY A 142 2.81 -8.59 -29.93
C GLY A 142 1.87 -8.26 -31.10
N PRO A 143 0.57 -8.18 -30.84
CA PRO A 143 -0.43 -7.81 -31.86
C PRO A 143 -0.30 -6.34 -32.27
N ASP A 144 -0.83 -5.99 -33.44
CA ASP A 144 -0.91 -4.59 -33.90
C ASP A 144 -2.01 -3.84 -33.15
N LYS A 145 -1.69 -3.39 -31.93
CA LYS A 145 -2.56 -2.62 -31.04
C LYS A 145 -1.76 -1.51 -30.37
N GLU A 146 -2.33 -0.33 -30.28
CA GLU A 146 -1.78 0.77 -29.50
C GLU A 146 -1.76 0.39 -28.01
N ILE A 147 -0.69 0.77 -27.32
CA ILE A 147 -0.53 0.51 -25.90
C ILE A 147 -1.32 1.55 -25.13
N LEU A 148 -2.25 1.13 -24.27
CA LEU A 148 -2.88 1.98 -23.28
C LEU A 148 -2.00 2.00 -22.02
N VAL A 149 -1.27 3.07 -21.81
CA VAL A 149 -0.35 3.20 -20.66
C VAL A 149 -1.07 3.82 -19.47
N ILE A 150 -1.08 3.09 -18.37
CA ILE A 150 -1.71 3.53 -17.12
C ILE A 150 -0.62 3.87 -16.11
N ASP A 151 -0.62 5.13 -15.64
CA ASP A 151 0.19 5.62 -14.53
C ASP A 151 -0.67 5.77 -13.26
N LYS A 152 -0.03 5.98 -12.13
CA LYS A 152 -0.69 6.32 -10.85
C LYS A 152 -0.44 7.78 -10.47
N GLU A 153 -1.33 8.30 -9.62
CA GLU A 153 -1.11 9.59 -8.96
C GLU A 153 0.26 9.66 -8.27
N ALA A 154 0.90 10.81 -8.31
CA ALA A 154 2.25 11.02 -7.78
C ALA A 154 2.42 10.64 -6.29
N SER A 155 1.36 10.76 -5.48
CA SER A 155 1.36 10.41 -4.06
C SER A 155 1.39 8.90 -3.77
N ARG A 156 1.23 8.04 -4.80
CA ARG A 156 1.11 6.59 -4.62
C ARG A 156 2.47 5.92 -4.45
N GLY A 157 2.62 5.14 -3.38
CA GLY A 157 3.87 4.44 -3.10
C GLY A 157 4.27 3.43 -4.17
N THR A 158 3.29 2.80 -4.83
CA THR A 158 3.54 1.87 -5.95
C THR A 158 4.20 2.60 -7.13
N ARG A 159 3.72 3.81 -7.45
CA ARG A 159 4.32 4.65 -8.49
C ARG A 159 5.76 5.02 -8.17
N HIS A 160 6.03 5.52 -6.97
CA HIS A 160 7.40 5.90 -6.57
C HIS A 160 8.42 4.78 -6.80
N VAL A 161 8.11 3.57 -6.28
CA VAL A 161 9.02 2.42 -6.39
C VAL A 161 9.16 1.96 -7.84
N PHE A 162 8.07 1.99 -8.62
CA PHE A 162 8.11 1.62 -10.02
C PHE A 162 8.94 2.60 -10.85
N MET A 163 8.68 3.91 -10.71
CA MET A 163 9.37 4.95 -11.48
C MET A 163 10.86 5.01 -11.14
N GLU A 164 11.22 4.84 -9.87
CA GLU A 164 12.62 4.79 -9.44
C GLU A 164 13.42 3.69 -10.17
N ILE A 165 12.85 2.50 -10.29
CA ILE A 165 13.52 1.36 -10.94
C ILE A 165 13.43 1.43 -12.46
N VAL A 166 12.28 1.84 -12.99
CA VAL A 166 12.01 1.83 -14.44
C VAL A 166 12.58 3.06 -15.13
N LEU A 167 12.39 4.25 -14.54
CA LEU A 167 12.82 5.53 -15.14
C LEU A 167 14.05 6.14 -14.44
N GLY A 168 14.54 5.53 -13.35
CA GLY A 168 15.71 5.99 -12.62
C GLY A 168 15.46 7.15 -11.66
N ASP A 169 14.21 7.63 -11.56
CA ASP A 169 13.80 8.69 -10.66
C ASP A 169 12.37 8.44 -10.18
N LYS A 170 12.16 8.39 -8.87
CA LYS A 170 10.86 8.16 -8.23
C LYS A 170 9.80 9.22 -8.58
N GLU A 171 10.23 10.41 -8.98
CA GLU A 171 9.37 11.54 -9.34
C GLU A 171 9.27 11.72 -10.87
N ALA A 172 9.91 10.84 -11.66
CA ALA A 172 9.88 10.91 -13.12
C ALA A 172 8.46 11.00 -13.67
N GLU A 173 8.29 11.79 -14.71
CA GLU A 173 7.04 11.89 -15.46
C GLU A 173 6.92 10.73 -16.46
N ALA A 174 5.75 10.13 -16.52
CA ALA A 174 5.39 9.11 -17.50
C ALA A 174 4.79 9.80 -18.73
N ASN A 175 5.62 10.36 -19.60
CA ASN A 175 5.14 11.12 -20.77
C ASN A 175 4.30 10.29 -21.76
N GLY A 176 4.41 8.96 -21.70
CA GLY A 176 3.62 8.03 -22.49
C GLY A 176 2.30 7.61 -21.83
N ALA A 177 1.98 8.14 -20.62
CA ALA A 177 0.77 7.74 -19.93
C ALA A 177 -0.49 8.34 -20.56
N ASP A 178 -1.48 7.48 -20.80
CA ASP A 178 -2.80 7.86 -21.31
C ASP A 178 -3.80 8.09 -20.16
N LEU A 179 -3.65 7.36 -19.06
CA LEU A 179 -4.50 7.42 -17.88
C LEU A 179 -3.66 7.57 -16.62
N VAL A 180 -4.16 8.35 -15.66
CA VAL A 180 -3.61 8.44 -14.31
C VAL A 180 -4.69 8.02 -13.33
N LEU A 181 -4.42 6.97 -12.56
CA LEU A 181 -5.38 6.36 -11.62
C LEU A 181 -4.85 6.40 -10.18
N GLY A 182 -5.79 6.34 -9.23
CA GLY A 182 -5.46 6.43 -7.81
C GLY A 182 -5.11 5.07 -7.19
N SER A 183 -6.11 4.24 -6.99
CA SER A 183 -5.99 3.00 -6.22
C SER A 183 -5.54 1.80 -7.06
N ASN A 184 -5.09 0.73 -6.38
CA ASN A 184 -4.83 -0.54 -7.04
C ASN A 184 -6.11 -1.14 -7.64
N ASN A 185 -7.25 -0.90 -7.00
CA ASN A 185 -8.55 -1.41 -7.44
C ASN A 185 -9.01 -0.75 -8.75
N GLU A 186 -8.84 0.58 -8.87
CA GLU A 186 -9.14 1.31 -10.10
C GLU A 186 -8.27 0.82 -11.27
N GLU A 187 -6.97 0.69 -11.05
CA GLU A 187 -6.03 0.23 -12.07
C GLU A 187 -6.28 -1.24 -12.46
N GLN A 188 -6.50 -2.12 -11.48
CA GLN A 188 -6.86 -3.51 -11.77
C GLN A 188 -8.11 -3.58 -12.66
N THR A 189 -9.11 -2.76 -12.35
CA THR A 189 -10.35 -2.68 -13.15
C THR A 189 -10.08 -2.18 -14.57
N ALA A 190 -9.26 -1.14 -14.73
CA ALA A 190 -8.90 -0.59 -16.04
C ALA A 190 -8.12 -1.61 -16.90
N ILE A 191 -7.17 -2.34 -16.30
CA ILE A 191 -6.41 -3.40 -16.98
C ILE A 191 -7.36 -4.52 -17.46
N VAL A 192 -8.31 -4.95 -16.62
CA VAL A 192 -9.28 -6.00 -16.98
C VAL A 192 -10.24 -5.56 -18.09
N GLN A 193 -10.60 -4.28 -18.12
CA GLN A 193 -11.52 -3.73 -19.12
C GLN A 193 -10.83 -3.38 -20.45
N SER A 194 -9.50 -3.37 -20.49
CA SER A 194 -8.72 -3.07 -21.69
C SER A 194 -8.16 -4.34 -22.32
N ASP A 195 -8.05 -4.34 -23.64
CA ASP A 195 -7.43 -5.41 -24.43
C ASP A 195 -5.97 -5.08 -24.84
N ALA A 196 -5.42 -3.93 -24.38
CA ALA A 196 -4.10 -3.45 -24.77
C ALA A 196 -3.37 -2.64 -23.67
N ALA A 197 -3.82 -2.70 -22.41
CA ALA A 197 -3.24 -1.89 -21.35
C ALA A 197 -1.94 -2.47 -20.79
N ILE A 198 -1.10 -1.55 -20.29
CA ILE A 198 0.00 -1.81 -19.35
C ILE A 198 -0.15 -0.91 -18.14
N GLY A 199 0.20 -1.41 -16.97
CA GLY A 199 0.20 -0.67 -15.71
C GLY A 199 1.13 -1.28 -14.68
N MET A 200 0.97 -0.88 -13.40
CA MET A 200 1.79 -1.34 -12.28
C MET A 200 0.95 -1.69 -11.04
N LEU A 201 1.02 -2.90 -10.58
CA LEU A 201 0.29 -3.34 -9.39
C LEU A 201 1.21 -4.05 -8.38
N SER A 202 0.79 -4.11 -7.14
CA SER A 202 1.36 -5.03 -6.17
C SER A 202 1.11 -6.49 -6.58
N ASN A 203 2.05 -7.39 -6.28
CA ASN A 203 1.93 -8.81 -6.60
C ASN A 203 0.66 -9.46 -6.03
N ALA A 204 0.16 -8.98 -4.90
CA ALA A 204 -1.06 -9.49 -4.28
C ALA A 204 -2.35 -9.15 -5.07
N TRP A 205 -2.26 -8.25 -6.04
CA TRP A 205 -3.39 -7.85 -6.91
C TRP A 205 -3.42 -8.61 -8.23
N LEU A 206 -2.46 -9.50 -8.47
CA LEU A 206 -2.46 -10.38 -9.64
C LEU A 206 -3.56 -11.43 -9.51
N ASN A 207 -4.21 -11.73 -10.63
CA ASN A 207 -5.23 -12.78 -10.71
C ASN A 207 -5.29 -13.38 -12.12
N LYS A 208 -6.33 -14.19 -12.40
CA LYS A 208 -6.48 -14.82 -13.72
C LYS A 208 -6.69 -13.83 -14.87
N ASP A 209 -7.21 -12.64 -14.59
CA ASP A 209 -7.58 -11.63 -15.59
C ASP A 209 -6.54 -10.49 -15.69
N VAL A 210 -5.70 -10.32 -14.66
CA VAL A 210 -4.58 -9.37 -14.61
C VAL A 210 -3.26 -10.12 -14.60
N LYS A 211 -2.49 -10.00 -15.67
CA LYS A 211 -1.26 -10.77 -15.89
C LYS A 211 -0.02 -9.96 -15.52
N GLY A 212 0.74 -10.49 -14.55
CA GLY A 212 2.04 -9.95 -14.22
C GLY A 212 3.11 -10.40 -15.20
N LEU A 213 3.92 -9.46 -15.68
CA LEU A 213 5.04 -9.75 -16.56
C LEU A 213 6.25 -10.27 -15.78
N SER A 214 6.94 -11.25 -16.34
CA SER A 214 8.31 -11.56 -15.91
C SER A 214 9.26 -10.46 -16.38
N ILE A 215 10.28 -10.15 -15.58
CA ILE A 215 11.34 -9.24 -15.98
C ILE A 215 12.44 -10.04 -16.66
N LYS A 216 12.74 -9.66 -17.91
CA LYS A 216 13.85 -10.24 -18.68
C LYS A 216 15.14 -9.49 -18.33
N MET A 217 16.05 -10.21 -17.70
CA MET A 217 17.35 -9.67 -17.30
C MET A 217 18.32 -9.59 -18.51
N SER A 218 19.37 -8.79 -18.39
CA SER A 218 20.43 -8.69 -19.40
C SER A 218 21.14 -10.04 -19.69
N SER A 219 21.13 -10.96 -18.73
CA SER A 219 21.60 -12.34 -18.89
C SER A 219 20.70 -13.21 -19.78
N GLY A 220 19.48 -12.75 -20.08
CA GLY A 220 18.42 -13.53 -20.70
C GLY A 220 17.56 -14.33 -19.72
N GLU A 221 17.88 -14.33 -18.40
CA GLU A 221 17.06 -14.95 -17.36
C GLU A 221 15.73 -14.23 -17.23
N LEU A 222 14.63 -15.01 -17.09
CA LEU A 222 13.29 -14.49 -16.83
C LEU A 222 13.00 -14.61 -15.34
N ILE A 223 12.72 -13.50 -14.68
CA ILE A 223 12.36 -13.46 -13.27
C ILE A 223 10.86 -13.22 -13.13
N GLU A 224 10.14 -14.26 -12.73
CA GLU A 224 8.70 -14.19 -12.49
C GLU A 224 8.39 -13.44 -11.19
N PRO A 225 7.23 -12.73 -11.10
CA PRO A 225 6.77 -12.07 -9.89
C PRO A 225 6.16 -13.08 -8.89
N SER A 226 6.90 -14.15 -8.58
CA SER A 226 6.48 -15.19 -7.64
C SER A 226 6.93 -14.85 -6.22
N LEU A 227 6.17 -15.28 -5.21
CA LEU A 227 6.54 -15.09 -3.79
C LEU A 227 7.96 -15.61 -3.52
N LYS A 228 8.34 -16.75 -4.11
CA LYS A 228 9.70 -17.29 -4.01
C LYS A 228 10.77 -16.30 -4.48
N ASN A 229 10.55 -15.64 -5.61
CA ASN A 229 11.51 -14.68 -6.15
C ASN A 229 11.52 -13.36 -5.36
N ILE A 230 10.39 -13.00 -4.75
CA ILE A 230 10.26 -11.83 -3.87
C ILE A 230 11.00 -12.09 -2.55
N ILE A 231 10.76 -13.24 -1.91
CA ILE A 231 11.46 -13.68 -0.67
C ILE A 231 12.98 -13.66 -0.86
N ASN A 232 13.45 -14.20 -1.98
CA ASN A 232 14.88 -14.30 -2.27
C ASN A 232 15.49 -13.01 -2.87
N ASN A 233 14.75 -11.90 -2.90
CA ASN A 233 15.14 -10.63 -3.50
C ASN A 233 15.65 -10.76 -4.96
N LYS A 234 15.10 -11.73 -5.71
CA LYS A 234 15.43 -11.93 -7.13
C LYS A 234 14.60 -11.05 -8.05
N PHE A 235 13.32 -10.82 -7.70
CA PHE A 235 12.48 -9.91 -8.47
C PHE A 235 12.97 -8.47 -8.26
N PRO A 236 13.24 -7.71 -9.34
CA PRO A 236 14.01 -6.46 -9.21
C PRO A 236 13.25 -5.31 -8.57
N ILE A 237 11.92 -5.33 -8.57
CA ILE A 237 11.09 -4.24 -8.04
C ILE A 237 10.39 -4.73 -6.77
N THR A 238 11.13 -4.74 -5.65
CA THR A 238 10.60 -5.13 -4.33
C THR A 238 10.64 -3.97 -3.37
N ARG A 239 9.79 -4.03 -2.32
CA ARG A 239 9.70 -3.01 -1.27
C ARG A 239 9.19 -3.59 0.03
N ASP A 240 9.42 -2.87 1.11
CA ASP A 240 8.76 -3.12 2.38
C ASP A 240 7.35 -2.50 2.41
N LEU A 241 6.45 -3.19 3.08
CA LEU A 241 5.14 -2.66 3.48
C LEU A 241 5.28 -2.12 4.90
N LEU A 242 5.00 -0.84 5.07
CA LEU A 242 5.28 -0.11 6.29
C LEU A 242 4.00 0.40 6.93
N ILE A 243 3.99 0.39 8.25
CA ILE A 243 3.18 1.28 9.07
C ILE A 243 4.12 2.31 9.69
N VAL A 244 3.64 3.54 9.83
CA VAL A 244 4.44 4.67 10.34
C VAL A 244 3.70 5.31 11.50
N THR A 245 4.42 5.61 12.57
CA THR A 245 3.90 6.32 13.75
C THR A 245 4.73 7.58 14.01
N ASN A 246 4.19 8.50 14.81
CA ASN A 246 4.98 9.62 15.33
C ASN A 246 5.67 9.20 16.63
N GLY A 247 6.95 8.89 16.54
CA GLY A 247 7.76 8.32 17.61
C GLY A 247 7.37 6.88 17.96
N GLN A 248 7.88 6.39 19.09
CA GLN A 248 7.64 5.01 19.51
C GLN A 248 6.16 4.80 19.89
N PRO A 249 5.51 3.76 19.35
CA PRO A 249 4.09 3.50 19.62
C PRO A 249 3.85 3.18 21.09
N LYS A 250 2.69 3.64 21.63
CA LYS A 250 2.29 3.44 23.01
C LYS A 250 0.80 3.05 23.10
N GLY A 251 0.36 2.56 24.25
CA GLY A 251 -1.05 2.25 24.52
C GLY A 251 -1.67 1.33 23.47
N ALA A 252 -2.87 1.66 23.03
CA ALA A 252 -3.64 0.90 22.05
C ALA A 252 -2.92 0.76 20.70
N VAL A 253 -2.25 1.82 20.22
CA VAL A 253 -1.47 1.79 18.98
C VAL A 253 -0.37 0.73 19.07
N LYS A 254 0.38 0.69 20.19
CA LYS A 254 1.40 -0.34 20.40
C LYS A 254 0.80 -1.74 20.41
N SER A 255 -0.32 -1.93 21.11
CA SER A 255 -0.97 -3.24 21.19
C SER A 255 -1.44 -3.75 19.82
N PHE A 256 -1.96 -2.86 18.97
CA PHE A 256 -2.34 -3.20 17.61
C PHE A 256 -1.12 -3.52 16.73
N ILE A 257 -0.03 -2.77 16.88
CA ILE A 257 1.23 -3.04 16.15
C ILE A 257 1.85 -4.36 16.61
N ASP A 258 1.90 -4.63 17.91
CA ASP A 258 2.38 -5.92 18.45
C ASP A 258 1.56 -7.09 17.89
N TYR A 259 0.24 -6.91 17.73
CA TYR A 259 -0.62 -7.90 17.09
C TYR A 259 -0.27 -8.10 15.61
N LEU A 260 -0.03 -7.02 14.85
CA LEU A 260 0.39 -7.12 13.44
C LEU A 260 1.71 -7.88 13.28
N LEU A 261 2.64 -7.71 14.23
CA LEU A 261 3.96 -8.35 14.22
C LEU A 261 3.95 -9.78 14.80
N SER A 262 2.86 -10.19 15.46
CA SER A 262 2.68 -11.54 15.98
C SER A 262 2.48 -12.57 14.85
N ASP A 263 2.59 -13.87 15.17
CA ASP A 263 2.30 -14.96 14.22
C ASP A 263 0.90 -14.83 13.59
N ALA A 264 -0.10 -14.40 14.38
CA ALA A 264 -1.46 -14.19 13.90
C ALA A 264 -1.54 -13.04 12.87
N GLY A 265 -0.89 -11.92 13.16
CA GLY A 265 -0.79 -10.79 12.24
C GLY A 265 0.01 -11.14 10.98
N GLN A 266 1.12 -11.83 11.15
CA GLN A 266 1.96 -12.26 10.03
C GLN A 266 1.28 -13.33 9.15
N LYS A 267 0.38 -14.13 9.71
CA LYS A 267 -0.49 -15.02 8.93
C LYS A 267 -1.45 -14.23 8.04
N ILE A 268 -1.97 -13.09 8.52
CA ILE A 268 -2.80 -12.19 7.71
C ILE A 268 -1.99 -11.62 6.53
N VAL A 269 -0.73 -11.25 6.75
CA VAL A 269 0.17 -10.78 5.68
C VAL A 269 0.30 -11.84 4.58
N GLU A 270 0.60 -13.08 4.97
CA GLU A 270 0.72 -14.21 4.05
C GLU A 270 -0.59 -14.51 3.30
N ASP A 271 -1.70 -14.58 4.03
CA ASP A 271 -3.04 -14.85 3.45
C ASP A 271 -3.51 -13.72 2.51
N SER A 272 -2.97 -12.51 2.70
CA SER A 272 -3.17 -11.36 1.81
C SER A 272 -2.29 -11.40 0.56
N GLY A 273 -1.45 -12.43 0.37
CA GLY A 273 -0.59 -12.60 -0.80
C GLY A 273 0.77 -11.89 -0.71
N TYR A 274 1.17 -11.46 0.48
CA TYR A 274 2.44 -10.77 0.75
C TYR A 274 3.46 -11.68 1.44
N VAL A 275 4.70 -11.21 1.53
CA VAL A 275 5.79 -11.92 2.20
C VAL A 275 5.88 -11.44 3.65
N ARG A 276 5.94 -12.39 4.59
CA ARG A 276 6.13 -12.13 6.03
C ARG A 276 7.52 -11.54 6.31
N ILE A 277 7.64 -10.74 7.38
CA ILE A 277 8.95 -10.19 7.82
C ILE A 277 9.86 -11.22 8.49
N ASN A 278 9.29 -12.28 9.07
CA ASN A 278 10.00 -13.30 9.83
C ASN A 278 10.04 -14.62 9.04
N GLN A 279 10.82 -14.67 7.96
CA GLN A 279 11.12 -15.91 7.22
C GLN A 279 12.63 -16.18 7.18
#